data_d63f98c510617e64106cb6f124cd1a91
#
_entry.id   d63f98c510617e64106cb6f124cd1a91
#
_cell.length_a   1.000
_cell.length_b   1.000
_cell.length_c   1.000
_cell.angle_alpha   90.00
_cell.angle_beta   90.00
_cell.angle_gamma   90.00
#
_symmetry.space_group_name_H-M   'P 1'
#
loop_
_entity.id
_entity.type
_entity.pdbx_description
1 polymer ?
#
loop_
_entity_poly.entity_id
_entity_poly.type
_entity_poly.pdbx_seq_one_letter_code
_entity_poly.pdbx_strand_id
1 'polypeptide(L)'
;VKPTASPYLVGPNGYYLRDRASRKPLVWDRARGAAVPFDTPGMDEALEGRYEADAIYIGPDDAVLAEGRLPVATAFTLTVDHLGPYTPEWAERVCEVPAARIRRIANEYLDHARVGETIEIDGVTLPYRPVAVSLGKTVNNGWGGYECCWARTMLAALVGALEVPGGTIGTTVRLNRPQNDRLKSVKAGPDGFMAYPLNPTDKARWSPKPNIRNAYKTMIPLAADGPWSQALGPTHFSWMFLDETPKGLPQVTPPDVWFVYRTNPAISFWDTASVQQKMARFPFVVAFAFTRDETNHFADVLLPDAIDLESLQLIRIGGTKFVEQFWNHQGFALRQPVVATQGEARDFTDVASELAERCGLTREYVAAINRGVACVPLKGPGWSVELDTSRTHSRDAIWDAACKAASAELTE
;
A
#
# COMPACT_ATOMS: atom_id res chain seq x y z
N VAL A 1 25.73 9.27 0.91
CA VAL A 1 24.26 9.09 0.88
C VAL A 1 23.75 9.96 -0.25
N LYS A 2 23.26 9.36 -1.33
CA LYS A 2 22.57 10.16 -2.36
C LYS A 2 21.39 10.87 -1.69
N PRO A 3 21.24 12.18 -1.90
CA PRO A 3 20.18 12.90 -1.28
C PRO A 3 18.83 12.28 -1.68
N THR A 4 18.08 11.90 -0.71
CA THR A 4 16.72 11.35 -0.87
C THR A 4 15.73 12.40 -1.38
N ALA A 5 16.18 13.63 -1.55
CA ALA A 5 15.41 14.77 -2.00
C ALA A 5 15.36 14.89 -3.52
N SER A 6 15.27 13.80 -4.22
CA SER A 6 14.96 13.69 -5.65
C SER A 6 15.66 14.71 -6.57
N PRO A 7 16.91 14.48 -6.96
CA PRO A 7 17.65 15.34 -7.91
C PRO A 7 17.20 15.11 -9.35
N TYR A 8 16.24 14.23 -9.60
CA TYR A 8 15.81 13.88 -10.94
C TYR A 8 15.19 15.08 -11.65
N LEU A 9 15.54 15.22 -12.93
CA LEU A 9 15.02 16.26 -13.78
C LEU A 9 13.60 15.95 -14.21
N VAL A 10 12.74 16.93 -14.04
CA VAL A 10 11.32 16.90 -14.40
C VAL A 10 11.05 17.93 -15.45
N GLY A 11 10.32 17.57 -16.46
CA GLY A 11 9.94 18.46 -17.54
C GLY A 11 8.61 19.19 -17.33
N PRO A 12 8.19 20.01 -18.29
CA PRO A 12 6.99 20.84 -18.19
C PRO A 12 5.68 20.05 -17.98
N ASN A 13 5.66 18.78 -18.36
CA ASN A 13 4.49 17.91 -18.19
C ASN A 13 4.47 17.14 -16.85
N GLY A 14 5.42 17.41 -15.96
CA GLY A 14 5.49 16.77 -14.65
C GLY A 14 6.14 15.36 -14.64
N TYR A 15 6.65 14.88 -15.77
CA TYR A 15 7.32 13.56 -15.83
C TYR A 15 8.84 13.69 -15.81
N TYR A 16 9.52 12.65 -15.33
CA TYR A 16 10.98 12.57 -15.33
C TYR A 16 11.52 12.55 -16.74
N LEU A 17 12.53 13.38 -16.97
CA LEU A 17 13.35 13.31 -18.17
C LEU A 17 14.12 12.00 -18.21
N ARG A 18 14.28 11.49 -19.44
CA ARG A 18 15.00 10.24 -19.65
C ARG A 18 16.04 10.38 -20.74
N ASP A 19 17.14 9.71 -20.53
CA ASP A 19 18.16 9.53 -21.56
C ASP A 19 17.57 8.76 -22.76
N ARG A 20 17.90 9.23 -23.95
CA ARG A 20 17.36 8.68 -25.20
C ARG A 20 17.74 7.23 -25.41
N ALA A 21 18.99 6.87 -25.12
CA ALA A 21 19.54 5.54 -25.38
C ALA A 21 19.18 4.54 -24.28
N SER A 22 19.44 4.90 -23.02
CA SER A 22 19.29 4.00 -21.88
C SER A 22 17.90 4.01 -21.26
N ARG A 23 17.10 5.02 -21.55
CA ARG A 23 15.78 5.27 -20.93
C ARG A 23 15.83 5.54 -19.43
N LYS A 24 17.01 5.73 -18.86
CA LYS A 24 17.21 6.02 -17.44
C LYS A 24 16.81 7.45 -17.11
N PRO A 25 16.28 7.72 -15.89
CA PRO A 25 16.05 9.07 -15.43
C PRO A 25 17.34 9.90 -15.45
N LEU A 26 17.20 11.18 -15.74
CA LEU A 26 18.32 12.12 -15.82
C LEU A 26 18.44 12.95 -14.53
N VAL A 27 19.67 13.29 -14.20
CA VAL A 27 20.05 14.29 -13.19
C VAL A 27 20.95 15.33 -13.82
N TRP A 28 21.05 16.51 -13.21
CA TRP A 28 22.00 17.53 -13.68
C TRP A 28 23.34 17.34 -13.01
N ASP A 29 24.39 17.14 -13.80
CA ASP A 29 25.77 17.07 -13.35
C ASP A 29 26.40 18.47 -13.42
N ARG A 30 26.68 19.06 -12.25
CA ARG A 30 27.28 20.41 -12.18
C ARG A 30 28.68 20.47 -12.75
N ALA A 31 29.45 19.41 -12.58
CA ALA A 31 30.80 19.36 -13.08
C ALA A 31 30.88 19.32 -14.63
N ARG A 32 29.90 18.64 -15.25
CA ARG A 32 29.80 18.53 -16.71
C ARG A 32 28.94 19.62 -17.33
N GLY A 33 28.10 20.31 -16.53
CA GLY A 33 27.14 21.28 -17.04
C GLY A 33 26.08 20.64 -17.95
N ALA A 34 25.70 19.40 -17.69
CA ALA A 34 24.85 18.61 -18.57
C ALA A 34 23.94 17.65 -17.80
N ALA A 35 22.82 17.26 -18.42
CA ALA A 35 21.98 16.19 -17.94
C ALA A 35 22.62 14.82 -18.25
N VAL A 36 22.73 13.96 -17.25
CA VAL A 36 23.31 12.63 -17.37
C VAL A 36 22.42 11.59 -16.69
N PRO A 37 22.50 10.29 -17.07
CA PRO A 37 21.82 9.23 -16.35
C PRO A 37 22.18 9.21 -14.86
N PHE A 38 21.20 8.94 -14.02
CA PHE A 38 21.29 9.03 -12.55
C PHE A 38 22.37 8.15 -11.91
N ASP A 39 22.84 7.15 -12.62
CA ASP A 39 23.88 6.21 -12.18
C ASP A 39 25.25 6.45 -12.85
N THR A 40 25.44 7.61 -13.46
CA THR A 40 26.70 7.99 -14.09
C THR A 40 27.83 8.08 -13.05
N PRO A 41 28.94 7.35 -13.22
CA PRO A 41 30.02 7.40 -12.25
C PRO A 41 30.69 8.79 -12.16
N GLY A 42 31.03 9.19 -10.93
CA GLY A 42 31.81 10.41 -10.67
C GLY A 42 31.09 11.71 -11.03
N MET A 43 29.77 11.72 -11.04
CA MET A 43 29.00 12.95 -11.23
C MET A 43 28.91 13.77 -9.95
N ASP A 44 28.77 15.08 -10.12
CA ASP A 44 28.39 16.05 -9.08
C ASP A 44 26.95 16.47 -9.28
N GLU A 45 26.02 15.69 -8.72
CA GLU A 45 24.58 15.87 -8.93
C GLU A 45 24.03 17.14 -8.27
N ALA A 46 23.30 17.94 -9.01
CA ALA A 46 22.59 19.09 -8.48
C ALA A 46 21.29 18.67 -7.80
N LEU A 47 21.10 19.10 -6.55
CA LEU A 47 19.85 18.91 -5.84
C LEU A 47 18.79 19.93 -6.27
N GLU A 48 19.21 21.16 -6.51
CA GLU A 48 18.35 22.28 -6.88
C GLU A 48 18.73 22.85 -8.27
N GLY A 49 17.79 23.43 -8.95
CA GLY A 49 18.02 24.20 -10.16
C GLY A 49 17.00 23.98 -11.26
N ARG A 50 17.09 24.89 -12.24
CA ARG A 50 16.34 24.88 -13.49
C ARG A 50 17.33 24.92 -14.63
N TYR A 51 17.15 24.09 -15.63
CA TYR A 51 18.11 23.87 -16.69
C TYR A 51 17.42 23.70 -18.04
N GLU A 52 18.22 23.66 -19.10
CA GLU A 52 17.80 23.22 -20.42
C GLU A 52 18.52 21.92 -20.75
N ALA A 53 17.79 20.86 -21.04
CA ALA A 53 18.37 19.55 -21.31
C ALA A 53 17.79 18.90 -22.57
N ASP A 54 18.64 18.20 -23.29
CA ASP A 54 18.22 17.33 -24.39
C ASP A 54 17.75 16.00 -23.82
N ALA A 55 16.47 15.68 -24.03
CA ALA A 55 15.88 14.51 -23.41
C ALA A 55 14.67 13.96 -24.16
N ILE A 56 14.27 12.77 -23.80
CA ILE A 56 13.00 12.17 -24.20
C ILE A 56 12.05 12.21 -23.02
N TYR A 57 10.86 12.73 -23.23
CA TYR A 57 9.73 12.51 -22.32
C TYR A 57 9.13 11.16 -22.54
N ILE A 58 8.87 10.46 -21.45
CA ILE A 58 8.06 9.24 -21.46
C ILE A 58 6.82 9.52 -20.64
N GLY A 59 5.68 9.53 -21.29
CA GLY A 59 4.37 9.63 -20.65
C GLY A 59 3.91 8.32 -20.03
N PRO A 60 2.70 8.27 -19.47
CA PRO A 60 2.12 7.10 -18.80
C PRO A 60 2.10 5.83 -19.66
N ASP A 61 1.96 5.99 -20.97
CA ASP A 61 1.81 4.88 -21.94
C ASP A 61 3.12 4.49 -22.62
N ASP A 62 4.29 4.91 -22.11
CA ASP A 62 5.59 4.85 -22.80
C ASP A 62 5.65 5.69 -24.07
N ALA A 63 4.69 6.56 -24.28
CA ALA A 63 4.72 7.47 -25.41
C ALA A 63 5.83 8.50 -25.25
N VAL A 64 6.56 8.76 -26.32
CA VAL A 64 7.44 9.91 -26.41
C VAL A 64 6.57 11.15 -26.58
N LEU A 65 6.46 11.98 -25.52
CA LEU A 65 5.62 13.17 -25.54
C LEU A 65 6.32 14.40 -26.14
N ALA A 66 7.65 14.47 -25.98
CA ALA A 66 8.48 15.49 -26.57
C ALA A 66 9.92 15.01 -26.72
N GLU A 67 10.62 15.52 -27.72
CA GLU A 67 12.05 15.31 -27.95
C GLU A 67 12.74 16.67 -28.16
N GLY A 68 14.05 16.70 -27.91
CA GLY A 68 14.89 17.88 -28.11
C GLY A 68 15.22 18.60 -26.83
N ARG A 69 15.57 19.88 -26.95
CA ARG A 69 15.99 20.72 -25.83
C ARG A 69 14.76 21.23 -25.08
N LEU A 70 14.69 20.91 -23.80
CA LEU A 70 13.52 21.14 -22.98
C LEU A 70 13.88 21.89 -21.69
N PRO A 71 13.03 22.83 -21.23
CA PRO A 71 13.18 23.45 -19.92
C PRO A 71 12.84 22.41 -18.85
N VAL A 72 13.70 22.28 -17.86
CA VAL A 72 13.59 21.26 -16.81
C VAL A 72 13.95 21.85 -15.46
N ALA A 73 13.42 21.23 -14.40
CA ALA A 73 13.80 21.54 -13.03
C ALA A 73 14.06 20.24 -12.26
N THR A 74 14.86 20.30 -11.21
CA THR A 74 14.95 19.16 -10.31
C THR A 74 13.61 18.96 -9.59
N ALA A 75 13.24 17.73 -9.30
CA ALA A 75 12.02 17.42 -8.55
C ALA A 75 12.04 18.08 -7.15
N PHE A 76 13.22 18.21 -6.55
CA PHE A 76 13.36 18.91 -5.29
C PHE A 76 13.01 20.41 -5.42
N THR A 77 13.51 21.11 -6.45
CA THR A 77 13.12 22.51 -6.70
C THR A 77 11.62 22.66 -6.85
N LEU A 78 10.99 21.80 -7.66
CA LEU A 78 9.54 21.83 -7.82
C LEU A 78 8.79 21.55 -6.50
N THR A 79 9.31 20.67 -5.67
CA THR A 79 8.74 20.38 -4.34
C THR A 79 8.84 21.61 -3.42
N VAL A 80 9.99 22.27 -3.38
CA VAL A 80 10.18 23.50 -2.59
C VAL A 80 9.24 24.60 -3.06
N ASP A 81 9.13 24.80 -4.37
CA ASP A 81 8.22 25.80 -4.94
C ASP A 81 6.76 25.51 -4.58
N HIS A 82 6.36 24.25 -4.70
CA HIS A 82 5.00 23.83 -4.34
C HIS A 82 4.71 24.04 -2.85
N LEU A 83 5.67 23.80 -1.99
CA LEU A 83 5.50 23.94 -0.52
C LEU A 83 5.58 25.40 -0.07
N GLY A 84 6.06 26.32 -0.90
CA GLY A 84 6.25 27.72 -0.53
C GLY A 84 5.05 28.40 0.15
N PRO A 85 3.80 28.24 -0.33
CA PRO A 85 2.60 28.80 0.31
C PRO A 85 2.22 28.14 1.64
N TYR A 86 2.66 26.92 1.89
CA TYR A 86 2.27 26.11 3.05
C TYR A 86 3.20 26.35 4.25
N THR A 87 3.25 27.60 4.73
CA THR A 87 4.08 27.99 5.84
C THR A 87 3.52 27.51 7.19
N PRO A 88 4.31 27.47 8.26
CA PRO A 88 3.79 27.18 9.60
C PRO A 88 2.65 28.11 10.04
N GLU A 89 2.66 29.38 9.62
CA GLU A 89 1.57 30.34 9.87
C GLU A 89 0.31 30.01 9.08
N TRP A 90 0.46 29.51 7.87
CA TRP A 90 -0.66 28.96 7.12
C TRP A 90 -1.24 27.74 7.84
N ALA A 91 -0.39 26.80 8.25
CA ALA A 91 -0.80 25.60 8.96
C ALA A 91 -1.50 25.91 10.29
N GLU A 92 -1.00 26.89 11.07
CA GLU A 92 -1.64 27.34 12.30
C GLU A 92 -3.10 27.74 12.09
N ARG A 93 -3.39 28.47 11.01
CA ARG A 93 -4.76 28.87 10.69
C ARG A 93 -5.67 27.71 10.30
N VAL A 94 -5.11 26.63 9.79
CA VAL A 94 -5.87 25.45 9.30
C VAL A 94 -6.07 24.40 10.38
N CYS A 95 -5.02 24.13 11.17
CA CYS A 95 -5.03 23.02 12.12
C CYS A 95 -4.96 23.45 13.61
N GLU A 96 -4.97 24.78 13.87
CA GLU A 96 -4.94 25.36 15.20
C GLU A 96 -3.68 24.98 16.05
N VAL A 97 -2.66 24.45 15.39
CA VAL A 97 -1.36 24.19 16.03
C VAL A 97 -0.47 25.42 15.86
N PRO A 98 0.02 26.05 16.96
CA PRO A 98 0.83 27.25 16.87
C PRO A 98 2.06 27.08 15.97
N ALA A 99 2.32 28.05 15.10
CA ALA A 99 3.45 28.04 14.14
C ALA A 99 4.80 27.82 14.85
N ALA A 100 4.97 28.43 16.02
CA ALA A 100 6.17 28.22 16.83
C ALA A 100 6.36 26.76 17.27
N ARG A 101 5.27 26.06 17.58
CA ARG A 101 5.30 24.62 17.91
C ARG A 101 5.67 23.78 16.71
N ILE A 102 5.11 24.08 15.53
CA ILE A 102 5.44 23.40 14.27
C ILE A 102 6.93 23.54 13.97
N ARG A 103 7.48 24.75 14.07
CA ARG A 103 8.92 24.99 13.87
C ARG A 103 9.78 24.27 14.89
N ARG A 104 9.39 24.29 16.16
CA ARG A 104 10.12 23.57 17.20
C ARG A 104 10.20 22.08 16.89
N ILE A 105 9.08 21.43 16.56
CA ILE A 105 9.04 20.01 16.25
C ILE A 105 9.88 19.70 15.00
N ALA A 106 9.82 20.54 13.98
CA ALA A 106 10.61 20.38 12.76
C ALA A 106 12.12 20.45 13.05
N ASN A 107 12.55 21.42 13.88
CA ASN A 107 13.95 21.55 14.27
C ASN A 107 14.40 20.37 15.14
N GLU A 108 13.63 19.98 16.14
CA GLU A 108 13.91 18.79 16.96
C GLU A 108 14.03 17.51 16.09
N TYR A 109 13.15 17.36 15.11
CA TYR A 109 13.22 16.25 14.18
C TYR A 109 14.52 16.25 13.37
N LEU A 110 14.95 17.40 12.86
CA LEU A 110 16.21 17.55 12.13
C LEU A 110 17.43 17.31 13.02
N ASP A 111 17.44 17.88 14.22
CA ASP A 111 18.55 17.76 15.17
C ASP A 111 18.75 16.29 15.59
N HIS A 112 17.65 15.59 15.83
CA HIS A 112 17.68 14.18 16.23
C HIS A 112 17.86 13.21 15.07
N ALA A 113 17.69 13.64 13.81
CA ALA A 113 17.87 12.77 12.64
C ALA A 113 19.31 12.32 12.42
N ARG A 114 20.30 12.99 13.06
CA ARG A 114 21.73 12.64 12.98
C ARG A 114 22.21 12.41 11.57
N VAL A 115 21.85 13.31 10.66
CA VAL A 115 22.20 13.20 9.24
C VAL A 115 23.74 13.15 9.08
N GLY A 116 24.23 12.10 8.41
CA GLY A 116 25.67 11.86 8.27
C GLY A 116 26.24 10.81 9.23
N GLU A 117 25.59 10.53 10.35
CA GLU A 117 26.05 9.48 11.27
C GLU A 117 25.78 8.07 10.73
N THR A 118 26.63 7.13 11.17
CA THR A 118 26.56 5.72 10.83
C THR A 118 26.55 4.86 12.10
N ILE A 119 26.08 3.62 11.97
CA ILE A 119 26.13 2.58 12.98
C ILE A 119 26.66 1.29 12.35
N GLU A 120 27.43 0.53 13.11
CA GLU A 120 27.89 -0.79 12.69
C GLU A 120 26.99 -1.86 13.31
N ILE A 121 26.44 -2.73 12.46
CA ILE A 121 25.61 -3.88 12.87
C ILE A 121 26.13 -5.10 12.10
N ASP A 122 26.51 -6.12 12.81
CA ASP A 122 27.03 -7.39 12.26
C ASP A 122 28.17 -7.17 11.22
N GLY A 123 29.07 -6.22 11.51
CA GLY A 123 30.19 -5.89 10.64
C GLY A 123 29.83 -5.08 9.39
N VAL A 124 28.60 -4.59 9.29
CA VAL A 124 28.14 -3.73 8.19
C VAL A 124 27.90 -2.32 8.69
N THR A 125 28.56 -1.35 8.06
CA THR A 125 28.35 0.08 8.34
C THR A 125 27.09 0.55 7.63
N LEU A 126 26.11 1.02 8.39
CA LEU A 126 24.81 1.47 7.92
C LEU A 126 24.58 2.94 8.29
N PRO A 127 23.82 3.72 7.51
CA PRO A 127 23.33 5.02 7.94
C PRO A 127 22.51 4.88 9.21
N TYR A 128 22.69 5.81 10.18
CA TYR A 128 21.93 5.83 11.42
C TYR A 128 21.03 7.05 11.47
N ARG A 129 19.72 6.85 11.59
CA ARG A 129 18.70 7.92 11.60
C ARG A 129 17.65 7.64 12.67
N PRO A 130 17.93 7.99 13.95
CA PRO A 130 17.05 7.64 15.06
C PRO A 130 15.80 8.53 15.15
N VAL A 131 15.14 8.76 14.04
CA VAL A 131 13.87 9.48 13.94
C VAL A 131 12.89 8.71 13.08
N ALA A 132 11.65 8.61 13.53
CA ALA A 132 10.59 7.93 12.81
C ALA A 132 9.31 8.76 12.78
N VAL A 133 8.61 8.75 11.68
CA VAL A 133 7.27 9.31 11.55
C VAL A 133 6.28 8.17 11.39
N SER A 134 5.53 7.89 12.43
CA SER A 134 4.51 6.83 12.43
C SER A 134 3.28 7.25 11.66
N LEU A 135 2.63 6.29 11.01
CA LEU A 135 1.39 6.47 10.30
C LEU A 135 0.27 5.68 11.00
N GLY A 136 -0.78 6.39 11.41
CA GLY A 136 -2.00 5.76 11.92
C GLY A 136 -2.93 5.30 10.80
N LYS A 137 -3.72 4.27 11.04
CA LYS A 137 -4.72 3.80 10.07
C LYS A 137 -5.76 4.86 9.72
N THR A 138 -6.14 5.67 10.69
CA THR A 138 -7.15 6.72 10.52
C THR A 138 -6.73 7.83 9.57
N VAL A 139 -5.42 8.05 9.43
CA VAL A 139 -4.88 9.11 8.57
C VAL A 139 -5.24 8.91 7.10
N ASN A 140 -5.24 7.67 6.64
CA ASN A 140 -5.49 7.34 5.23
C ASN A 140 -6.95 6.96 4.92
N ASN A 141 -7.83 7.03 5.91
CA ASN A 141 -9.25 6.73 5.71
C ASN A 141 -10.08 7.98 5.38
N GLY A 142 -9.52 9.17 5.58
CA GLY A 142 -10.19 10.43 5.35
C GLY A 142 -9.79 11.12 4.06
N TRP A 143 -10.49 12.20 3.77
CA TRP A 143 -10.15 13.09 2.67
C TRP A 143 -8.75 13.69 2.87
N GLY A 144 -7.91 13.64 1.83
CA GLY A 144 -6.50 14.06 1.95
C GLY A 144 -5.58 13.03 2.63
N GLY A 145 -6.09 11.84 2.92
CA GLY A 145 -5.30 10.80 3.58
C GLY A 145 -4.11 10.30 2.76
N TYR A 146 -4.25 10.27 1.44
CA TYR A 146 -3.14 9.91 0.54
C TYR A 146 -2.01 10.94 0.62
N GLU A 147 -2.33 12.22 0.53
CA GLU A 147 -1.38 13.32 0.61
C GLU A 147 -0.68 13.35 1.98
N CYS A 148 -1.41 13.05 3.05
CA CYS A 148 -0.85 12.94 4.38
C CYS A 148 0.14 11.77 4.50
N CYS A 149 -0.17 10.62 3.91
CA CYS A 149 0.74 9.47 3.83
C CYS A 149 1.99 9.81 3.02
N TRP A 150 1.82 10.53 1.91
CA TRP A 150 2.94 10.99 1.09
C TRP A 150 3.82 11.98 1.84
N ALA A 151 3.23 13.01 2.47
CA ALA A 151 3.96 13.99 3.26
C ALA A 151 4.76 13.34 4.40
N ARG A 152 4.16 12.40 5.10
CA ARG A 152 4.85 11.61 6.13
C ARG A 152 6.06 10.87 5.57
N THR A 153 5.92 10.23 4.41
CA THR A 153 7.01 9.51 3.75
C THR A 153 8.11 10.49 3.31
N MET A 154 7.73 11.65 2.81
CA MET A 154 8.67 12.73 2.45
C MET A 154 9.48 13.22 3.63
N LEU A 155 8.90 13.40 4.82
CA LEU A 155 9.65 13.77 6.03
C LEU A 155 10.77 12.77 6.33
N ALA A 156 10.46 11.47 6.25
CA ALA A 156 11.47 10.44 6.45
C ALA A 156 12.53 10.41 5.31
N ALA A 157 12.09 10.62 4.06
CA ALA A 157 12.99 10.65 2.91
C ALA A 157 13.99 11.81 2.96
N LEU A 158 13.53 13.01 3.34
CA LEU A 158 14.37 14.22 3.40
C LEU A 158 15.58 14.08 4.33
N VAL A 159 15.47 13.33 5.40
CA VAL A 159 16.58 13.06 6.33
C VAL A 159 17.25 11.71 6.11
N GLY A 160 16.81 10.93 5.12
CA GLY A 160 17.33 9.60 4.84
C GLY A 160 16.95 8.54 5.88
N ALA A 161 15.81 8.71 6.55
CA ALA A 161 15.33 7.83 7.62
C ALA A 161 14.40 6.69 7.15
N LEU A 162 14.39 6.39 5.85
CA LEU A 162 13.62 5.26 5.31
C LEU A 162 14.46 3.99 5.30
N GLU A 163 13.93 2.94 5.93
CA GLU A 163 14.51 1.58 5.90
C GLU A 163 15.97 1.52 6.40
N VAL A 164 16.32 2.37 7.35
CA VAL A 164 17.63 2.39 8.00
C VAL A 164 17.48 2.24 9.52
N PRO A 165 18.53 1.77 10.24
CA PRO A 165 18.52 1.66 11.70
C PRO A 165 18.07 2.95 12.40
N GLY A 166 17.10 2.82 13.31
CA GLY A 166 16.47 3.93 14.02
C GLY A 166 15.42 4.70 13.24
N GLY A 167 15.30 4.47 11.95
CA GLY A 167 14.41 5.21 11.05
C GLY A 167 13.01 4.61 10.91
N THR A 168 12.28 5.15 9.95
CA THR A 168 10.94 4.72 9.61
C THR A 168 10.97 3.47 8.74
N ILE A 169 10.37 2.41 9.22
CA ILE A 169 10.07 1.22 8.43
C ILE A 169 8.78 1.48 7.65
N GLY A 170 8.69 0.97 6.42
CA GLY A 170 7.55 1.20 5.53
C GLY A 170 6.17 1.10 6.19
N THR A 171 5.15 1.55 5.51
CA THR A 171 3.81 1.75 6.09
C THR A 171 3.09 0.45 6.44
N THR A 172 3.34 -0.60 5.69
CA THR A 172 2.74 -1.91 5.94
C THR A 172 3.77 -2.98 5.70
N VAL A 173 4.13 -3.63 6.77
CA VAL A 173 4.97 -4.81 6.69
C VAL A 173 4.07 -6.00 6.44
N ARG A 174 4.25 -6.62 5.31
CA ARG A 174 3.72 -7.97 5.10
C ARG A 174 4.85 -8.93 5.33
N LEU A 175 4.91 -9.51 6.52
CA LEU A 175 5.84 -10.59 6.84
C LEU A 175 5.35 -11.92 6.23
N ASN A 176 4.81 -11.86 5.02
CA ASN A 176 4.25 -13.04 4.37
C ASN A 176 5.32 -13.98 3.83
N ARG A 177 6.59 -13.58 3.90
CA ARG A 177 7.70 -14.40 3.42
C ARG A 177 8.98 -14.03 4.15
N PRO A 178 9.88 -15.01 4.33
CA PRO A 178 11.24 -14.74 4.81
C PRO A 178 11.90 -13.66 3.95
N GLN A 179 12.69 -12.84 4.56
CA GLN A 179 13.13 -11.53 4.14
C GLN A 179 14.05 -11.48 2.92
N ASN A 180 14.48 -12.63 2.41
CA ASN A 180 15.45 -12.69 1.32
C ASN A 180 15.03 -11.94 0.06
N ASP A 181 13.72 -11.70 -0.11
CA ASP A 181 13.21 -11.09 -1.32
C ASP A 181 12.85 -9.61 -1.17
N ARG A 182 12.79 -9.08 0.05
CA ARG A 182 12.34 -7.72 0.24
C ARG A 182 13.35 -6.66 -0.17
N LEU A 183 14.59 -6.82 0.22
CA LEU A 183 15.68 -5.95 -0.25
C LEU A 183 15.95 -6.13 -1.75
N LYS A 184 15.60 -7.30 -2.30
CA LYS A 184 15.68 -7.53 -3.74
C LYS A 184 14.53 -6.87 -4.49
N SER A 185 13.39 -6.63 -3.84
CA SER A 185 12.22 -6.02 -4.47
C SER A 185 12.27 -4.51 -4.58
N VAL A 186 13.18 -3.85 -3.87
CA VAL A 186 13.39 -2.40 -3.89
C VAL A 186 14.64 -2.03 -4.66
N LYS A 187 15.00 -2.77 -5.69
CA LYS A 187 16.11 -2.42 -6.59
C LYS A 187 15.60 -1.56 -7.73
N ALA A 188 16.40 -0.55 -8.09
CA ALA A 188 16.20 0.08 -9.38
C ALA A 188 16.44 -0.96 -10.47
N GLY A 189 15.51 -1.12 -11.37
CA GLY A 189 15.69 -1.89 -12.58
C GLY A 189 16.74 -1.22 -13.49
N PRO A 190 17.22 -1.92 -14.52
CA PRO A 190 18.20 -1.36 -15.45
C PRO A 190 17.71 -0.10 -16.17
N ASP A 191 16.40 0.11 -16.22
CA ASP A 191 15.74 1.29 -16.77
C ASP A 191 15.52 2.40 -15.72
N GLY A 192 16.03 2.24 -14.49
CA GLY A 192 15.92 3.21 -13.39
C GLY A 192 14.55 3.24 -12.68
N PHE A 193 13.62 2.38 -13.07
CA PHE A 193 12.38 2.21 -12.32
C PHE A 193 12.55 1.21 -11.19
N MET A 194 11.74 1.39 -10.16
CA MET A 194 11.74 0.46 -9.04
C MET A 194 11.25 -0.93 -9.48
N ALA A 195 12.09 -1.92 -9.27
CA ALA A 195 11.77 -3.31 -9.55
C ALA A 195 10.99 -3.90 -8.37
N TYR A 196 9.69 -3.76 -8.37
CA TYR A 196 8.81 -4.42 -7.42
C TYR A 196 8.22 -5.69 -8.05
N PRO A 197 8.62 -6.90 -7.64
CA PRO A 197 7.99 -8.11 -8.12
C PRO A 197 6.60 -8.23 -7.48
N LEU A 198 5.59 -7.83 -8.22
CA LEU A 198 4.22 -8.18 -7.87
C LEU A 198 4.12 -9.72 -7.83
N ASN A 199 3.38 -10.23 -6.85
CA ASN A 199 3.06 -11.65 -6.79
C ASN A 199 2.53 -12.12 -8.15
N PRO A 200 2.98 -13.28 -8.69
CA PRO A 200 2.50 -13.79 -9.97
C PRO A 200 0.98 -13.88 -10.09
N THR A 201 0.28 -14.16 -9.00
CA THR A 201 -1.20 -14.14 -8.95
C THR A 201 -1.76 -12.73 -9.11
N ASP A 202 -1.09 -11.75 -8.55
CA ASP A 202 -1.50 -10.36 -8.69
C ASP A 202 -1.21 -9.81 -10.09
N LYS A 203 -0.12 -10.27 -10.72
CA LYS A 203 0.22 -9.90 -12.10
C LYS A 203 -0.86 -10.29 -13.09
N ALA A 204 -1.39 -11.50 -12.99
CA ALA A 204 -2.45 -11.97 -13.88
C ALA A 204 -3.78 -11.26 -13.63
N ARG A 205 -4.00 -10.79 -12.41
CA ARG A 205 -5.25 -10.15 -11.97
C ARG A 205 -5.29 -8.66 -12.26
N TRP A 206 -4.15 -7.97 -12.13
CA TRP A 206 -4.09 -6.51 -12.10
C TRP A 206 -3.52 -5.89 -13.36
N SER A 207 -2.79 -6.63 -14.15
CA SER A 207 -2.24 -6.15 -15.41
C SER A 207 -2.12 -7.27 -16.42
N PRO A 208 -2.74 -7.14 -17.60
CA PRO A 208 -2.50 -8.06 -18.71
C PRO A 208 -1.06 -8.00 -19.23
N LYS A 209 -0.30 -6.98 -18.82
CA LYS A 209 1.13 -6.82 -19.11
C LYS A 209 1.89 -6.73 -17.80
N PRO A 210 2.18 -7.86 -17.13
CA PRO A 210 2.82 -7.87 -15.83
C PRO A 210 4.28 -7.46 -15.97
N ASN A 211 4.57 -6.19 -15.87
CA ASN A 211 5.90 -5.69 -15.64
C ASN A 211 5.86 -4.54 -14.62
N ILE A 212 6.97 -4.38 -13.96
CA ILE A 212 7.20 -3.38 -12.93
C ILE A 212 6.98 -1.96 -13.43
N ARG A 213 7.26 -1.70 -14.70
CA ARG A 213 6.98 -0.42 -15.33
C ARG A 213 5.50 -0.05 -15.29
N ASN A 214 4.61 -1.02 -15.44
CA ASN A 214 3.17 -0.75 -15.38
C ASN A 214 2.72 -0.39 -13.98
N ALA A 215 3.24 -1.04 -12.95
CA ALA A 215 2.94 -0.67 -11.57
C ALA A 215 3.40 0.77 -11.27
N TYR A 216 4.61 1.13 -11.67
CA TYR A 216 5.14 2.48 -11.51
C TYR A 216 4.33 3.52 -12.30
N LYS A 217 3.99 3.24 -13.55
CA LYS A 217 3.16 4.11 -14.37
C LYS A 217 1.77 4.33 -13.81
N THR A 218 1.20 3.32 -13.17
CA THR A 218 -0.13 3.41 -12.58
C THR A 218 -0.13 4.12 -11.23
N MET A 219 1.01 4.23 -10.57
CA MET A 219 1.12 4.98 -9.31
C MET A 219 1.33 6.48 -9.51
N ILE A 220 2.06 6.89 -10.53
CA ILE A 220 2.33 8.31 -10.80
C ILE A 220 1.10 9.09 -11.25
N PRO A 221 0.23 8.58 -12.12
CA PRO A 221 -0.99 9.28 -12.52
C PRO A 221 -1.96 9.60 -11.41
N LEU A 222 -1.83 8.99 -10.24
CA LEU A 222 -2.60 9.37 -9.06
C LEU A 222 -2.48 10.85 -8.71
N ALA A 223 -1.29 11.40 -8.90
CA ALA A 223 -1.03 12.81 -8.59
C ALA A 223 -1.38 13.74 -9.77
N ALA A 224 -1.41 13.25 -11.01
CA ALA A 224 -1.53 14.06 -12.21
C ALA A 224 -2.97 14.17 -12.74
N ASP A 225 -3.73 13.07 -12.75
CA ASP A 225 -5.01 12.99 -13.46
C ASP A 225 -6.21 12.64 -12.58
N GLY A 226 -6.04 12.61 -11.27
CA GLY A 226 -7.12 12.32 -10.33
C GLY A 226 -6.78 11.24 -9.30
N PRO A 227 -7.70 11.01 -8.37
CA PRO A 227 -7.45 10.21 -7.16
C PRO A 227 -7.35 8.70 -7.39
N TRP A 228 -7.33 8.22 -8.63
CA TRP A 228 -7.53 6.80 -8.91
C TRP A 228 -6.36 6.20 -9.67
N SER A 229 -5.65 5.32 -9.01
CA SER A 229 -4.62 4.52 -9.63
C SER A 229 -5.20 3.25 -10.22
N GLN A 230 -4.84 2.95 -11.45
CA GLN A 230 -5.11 1.64 -12.04
C GLN A 230 -4.41 0.50 -11.27
N ALA A 231 -3.38 0.81 -10.49
CA ALA A 231 -2.72 -0.15 -9.62
C ALA A 231 -3.62 -0.68 -8.49
N LEU A 232 -4.60 0.09 -8.08
CA LEU A 232 -5.61 -0.34 -7.11
C LEU A 232 -6.67 -1.26 -7.72
N GLY A 233 -6.79 -1.27 -9.03
CA GLY A 233 -7.57 -2.21 -9.81
C GLY A 233 -9.09 -2.17 -9.58
N PRO A 234 -9.83 -3.06 -10.25
CA PRO A 234 -11.29 -3.10 -10.19
C PRO A 234 -11.86 -3.56 -8.85
N THR A 235 -11.02 -3.94 -7.89
CA THR A 235 -11.47 -4.32 -6.55
C THR A 235 -11.68 -3.13 -5.62
N HIS A 236 -11.43 -1.90 -6.09
CA HIS A 236 -11.73 -0.73 -5.31
C HIS A 236 -13.22 -0.40 -5.39
N PHE A 237 -13.92 -0.75 -4.34
CA PHE A 237 -15.32 -0.37 -4.11
C PHE A 237 -15.56 1.14 -4.15
N SER A 238 -14.55 1.94 -3.89
CA SER A 238 -14.68 3.40 -3.93
C SER A 238 -15.25 3.94 -5.24
N TRP A 239 -15.02 3.25 -6.38
CA TRP A 239 -15.62 3.67 -7.65
C TRP A 239 -17.14 3.56 -7.67
N MET A 240 -17.69 2.65 -6.89
CA MET A 240 -19.13 2.49 -6.79
C MET A 240 -19.79 3.62 -6.00
N PHE A 241 -18.98 4.34 -5.22
CA PHE A 241 -19.41 5.51 -4.46
C PHE A 241 -19.22 6.83 -5.21
N LEU A 242 -18.73 6.80 -6.45
CA LEU A 242 -18.66 7.95 -7.32
C LEU A 242 -19.93 8.08 -8.17
N ASP A 243 -20.28 9.31 -8.51
CA ASP A 243 -21.40 9.57 -9.41
C ASP A 243 -21.06 9.19 -10.84
N GLU A 244 -19.79 9.35 -11.22
CA GLU A 244 -19.26 9.02 -12.54
C GLU A 244 -17.98 8.22 -12.42
N THR A 245 -17.79 7.26 -13.31
CA THR A 245 -16.49 6.55 -13.40
C THR A 245 -15.44 7.53 -13.92
N PRO A 246 -14.27 7.66 -13.25
CA PRO A 246 -13.22 8.55 -13.71
C PRO A 246 -12.77 8.19 -15.14
N LYS A 247 -12.43 9.23 -15.91
CA LYS A 247 -11.98 9.06 -17.30
C LYS A 247 -10.79 8.10 -17.38
N GLY A 248 -10.88 7.15 -18.29
CA GLY A 248 -9.81 6.16 -18.50
C GLY A 248 -9.90 4.92 -17.61
N LEU A 249 -10.87 4.84 -16.72
CA LEU A 249 -11.15 3.63 -15.95
C LEU A 249 -12.30 2.82 -16.56
N PRO A 250 -12.27 1.48 -16.42
CA PRO A 250 -13.34 0.65 -16.91
C PRO A 250 -14.65 0.96 -16.16
N GLN A 251 -15.75 0.92 -16.87
CA GLN A 251 -17.08 0.99 -16.26
C GLN A 251 -17.25 -0.20 -15.30
N VAL A 252 -17.71 0.08 -14.10
CA VAL A 252 -18.00 -0.94 -13.11
C VAL A 252 -19.48 -1.31 -13.22
N THR A 253 -19.77 -2.56 -13.49
CA THR A 253 -21.13 -3.08 -13.37
C THR A 253 -21.45 -3.17 -11.88
N PRO A 254 -22.49 -2.49 -11.38
CA PRO A 254 -22.90 -2.63 -10.00
C PRO A 254 -23.20 -4.10 -9.68
N PRO A 255 -22.70 -4.64 -8.56
CA PRO A 255 -23.09 -5.97 -8.12
C PRO A 255 -24.56 -5.97 -7.62
N ASP A 256 -25.22 -7.10 -7.78
CA ASP A 256 -26.59 -7.27 -7.31
C ASP A 256 -26.69 -7.42 -5.80
N VAL A 257 -25.64 -7.94 -5.15
CA VAL A 257 -25.60 -8.19 -3.72
C VAL A 257 -24.31 -7.64 -3.13
N TRP A 258 -24.45 -6.94 -2.03
CA TRP A 258 -23.32 -6.51 -1.21
C TRP A 258 -23.33 -7.21 0.15
N PHE A 259 -22.28 -7.98 0.44
CA PHE A 259 -22.02 -8.52 1.77
C PHE A 259 -21.13 -7.56 2.57
N VAL A 260 -21.64 -7.01 3.65
CA VAL A 260 -20.93 -6.14 4.59
C VAL A 260 -20.49 -6.96 5.78
N TYR A 261 -19.19 -7.18 5.95
CA TYR A 261 -18.65 -7.98 7.04
C TYR A 261 -17.76 -7.15 7.95
N ARG A 262 -18.14 -6.99 9.20
CA ARG A 262 -17.37 -6.33 10.27
C ARG A 262 -16.76 -4.99 9.88
N THR A 263 -17.47 -4.18 9.12
CA THR A 263 -17.02 -2.86 8.69
C THR A 263 -18.17 -1.87 8.75
N ASN A 264 -17.84 -0.61 9.07
CA ASN A 264 -18.81 0.47 9.12
C ASN A 264 -18.39 1.62 8.18
N PRO A 265 -18.51 1.45 6.87
CA PRO A 265 -18.10 2.46 5.89
C PRO A 265 -18.85 3.78 6.03
N ALA A 266 -20.08 3.80 6.57
CA ALA A 266 -20.80 5.05 6.80
C ALA A 266 -20.10 5.99 7.80
N ILE A 267 -19.28 5.46 8.71
CA ILE A 267 -18.46 6.25 9.63
C ILE A 267 -16.97 6.28 9.22
N SER A 268 -16.45 5.16 8.70
CA SER A 268 -15.03 5.07 8.39
C SER A 268 -14.64 5.77 7.08
N PHE A 269 -15.61 6.13 6.24
CA PHE A 269 -15.42 7.00 5.09
C PHE A 269 -15.71 8.46 5.48
N TRP A 270 -15.57 9.37 4.52
CA TRP A 270 -15.52 10.81 4.76
C TRP A 270 -16.85 11.54 4.84
N ASP A 271 -17.92 10.98 4.29
CA ASP A 271 -19.23 11.64 4.23
C ASP A 271 -20.33 10.59 4.43
N THR A 272 -20.82 10.51 5.65
CA THR A 272 -21.85 9.53 6.04
C THR A 272 -23.09 9.60 5.16
N ALA A 273 -23.59 10.80 4.87
CA ALA A 273 -24.81 10.97 4.07
C ALA A 273 -24.59 10.51 2.63
N SER A 274 -23.44 10.85 2.04
CA SER A 274 -23.06 10.40 0.71
C SER A 274 -22.89 8.88 0.65
N VAL A 275 -22.24 8.28 1.64
CA VAL A 275 -22.07 6.82 1.70
C VAL A 275 -23.42 6.13 1.78
N GLN A 276 -24.33 6.60 2.61
CA GLN A 276 -25.68 6.04 2.73
C GLN A 276 -26.47 6.11 1.42
N GLN A 277 -26.43 7.25 0.72
CA GLN A 277 -27.04 7.39 -0.61
C GLN A 277 -26.44 6.42 -1.64
N LYS A 278 -25.12 6.19 -1.57
CA LYS A 278 -24.46 5.26 -2.48
C LYS A 278 -24.80 3.79 -2.14
N MET A 279 -24.95 3.47 -0.86
CA MET A 279 -25.41 2.14 -0.44
C MET A 279 -26.77 1.79 -1.03
N ALA A 280 -27.67 2.75 -1.16
CA ALA A 280 -28.98 2.55 -1.78
C ALA A 280 -28.94 2.17 -3.27
N ARG A 281 -27.77 2.23 -3.91
CA ARG A 281 -27.57 1.74 -5.29
C ARG A 281 -27.44 0.22 -5.39
N PHE A 282 -27.18 -0.45 -4.25
CA PHE A 282 -27.12 -1.91 -4.22
C PHE A 282 -28.52 -2.48 -4.10
N PRO A 283 -28.95 -3.37 -4.99
CA PRO A 283 -30.28 -3.96 -4.95
C PRO A 283 -30.54 -4.77 -3.67
N PHE A 284 -29.48 -5.37 -3.10
CA PHE A 284 -29.59 -6.17 -1.90
C PHE A 284 -28.32 -6.11 -1.05
N VAL A 285 -28.47 -5.76 0.23
CA VAL A 285 -27.38 -5.61 1.19
C VAL A 285 -27.55 -6.56 2.34
N VAL A 286 -26.58 -7.44 2.58
CA VAL A 286 -26.53 -8.35 3.72
C VAL A 286 -25.38 -7.96 4.62
N ALA A 287 -25.66 -7.65 5.88
CA ALA A 287 -24.63 -7.32 6.86
C ALA A 287 -24.43 -8.47 7.84
N PHE A 288 -23.17 -8.73 8.16
CA PHE A 288 -22.74 -9.63 9.23
C PHE A 288 -22.12 -8.77 10.33
N ALA A 289 -22.76 -8.68 11.47
CA ALA A 289 -22.34 -7.79 12.52
C ALA A 289 -22.77 -8.30 13.90
N PHE A 290 -22.06 -7.84 14.92
CA PHE A 290 -22.37 -8.13 16.33
C PHE A 290 -23.02 -6.93 17.03
N THR A 291 -23.10 -5.77 16.35
CA THR A 291 -23.78 -4.57 16.83
C THR A 291 -24.53 -3.90 15.68
N ARG A 292 -25.56 -3.14 15.99
CA ARG A 292 -26.15 -2.21 15.03
C ARG A 292 -25.26 -0.99 14.92
N ASP A 293 -25.01 -0.56 13.69
CA ASP A 293 -24.21 0.60 13.36
C ASP A 293 -24.83 1.39 12.18
N GLU A 294 -24.20 2.49 11.81
CA GLU A 294 -24.69 3.42 10.79
C GLU A 294 -24.71 2.83 9.38
N THR A 295 -23.93 1.77 9.14
CA THR A 295 -23.91 1.06 7.87
C THR A 295 -24.94 -0.05 7.82
N ASN A 296 -24.89 -0.95 8.80
CA ASN A 296 -25.76 -2.13 8.79
C ASN A 296 -27.22 -1.80 9.10
N HIS A 297 -27.50 -0.59 9.59
CA HIS A 297 -28.86 -0.07 9.70
C HIS A 297 -29.60 -0.02 8.34
N PHE A 298 -28.87 0.10 7.24
CA PHE A 298 -29.41 0.11 5.87
C PHE A 298 -29.37 -1.26 5.18
N ALA A 299 -28.95 -2.30 5.86
CA ALA A 299 -28.95 -3.63 5.29
C ALA A 299 -30.39 -4.19 5.21
N ASP A 300 -30.68 -4.90 4.12
CA ASP A 300 -31.95 -5.64 3.95
C ASP A 300 -32.01 -6.84 4.88
N VAL A 301 -30.85 -7.46 5.14
CA VAL A 301 -30.73 -8.57 6.09
C VAL A 301 -29.52 -8.31 7.00
N LEU A 302 -29.77 -8.41 8.32
CA LEU A 302 -28.72 -8.35 9.33
C LEU A 302 -28.57 -9.73 9.98
N LEU A 303 -27.44 -10.37 9.76
CA LEU A 303 -27.09 -11.66 10.34
C LEU A 303 -26.15 -11.45 11.54
N PRO A 304 -26.49 -12.01 12.71
CA PRO A 304 -25.64 -11.90 13.89
C PRO A 304 -24.38 -12.72 13.71
N ASP A 305 -23.22 -12.05 13.87
CA ASP A 305 -21.91 -12.67 13.78
C ASP A 305 -21.34 -12.96 15.18
N ALA A 306 -20.59 -14.03 15.29
CA ALA A 306 -19.89 -14.37 16.52
C ALA A 306 -18.84 -13.32 16.87
N ILE A 307 -18.80 -12.86 18.11
CA ILE A 307 -17.77 -11.94 18.59
C ILE A 307 -16.40 -12.63 18.73
N ASP A 308 -15.37 -11.86 18.98
CA ASP A 308 -13.99 -12.39 19.06
C ASP A 308 -13.80 -13.42 20.17
N LEU A 309 -14.59 -13.36 21.27
CA LEU A 309 -14.57 -14.35 22.34
C LEU A 309 -15.32 -15.65 22.00
N GLU A 310 -16.11 -15.65 20.96
CA GLU A 310 -16.96 -16.77 20.50
C GLU A 310 -16.41 -17.46 19.24
N SER A 311 -15.48 -16.82 18.54
CA SER A 311 -15.01 -17.25 17.22
C SER A 311 -13.65 -17.94 17.26
N LEU A 312 -13.45 -18.86 16.31
CA LEU A 312 -12.20 -19.55 16.08
C LEU A 312 -11.48 -18.93 14.87
N GLN A 313 -10.23 -18.53 15.03
CA GLN A 313 -9.45 -17.97 13.93
C GLN A 313 -7.96 -18.12 14.16
N LEU A 314 -7.22 -18.46 13.11
CA LEU A 314 -5.76 -18.35 13.08
C LEU A 314 -5.39 -16.95 12.57
N ILE A 315 -4.66 -16.21 13.37
CA ILE A 315 -4.20 -14.85 13.05
C ILE A 315 -2.70 -14.90 12.81
N ARG A 316 -2.29 -14.49 11.62
CA ARG A 316 -0.87 -14.31 11.34
C ARG A 316 -0.38 -13.04 12.04
N ILE A 317 0.57 -13.19 12.95
CA ILE A 317 1.23 -12.09 13.63
C ILE A 317 2.49 -11.73 12.83
N GLY A 318 2.69 -10.47 12.63
CA GLY A 318 3.73 -9.98 11.75
C GLY A 318 3.14 -9.50 10.45
N GLY A 319 3.69 -8.50 9.86
CA GLY A 319 3.09 -7.77 8.76
C GLY A 319 2.31 -6.57 9.25
N THR A 320 2.47 -6.20 10.51
CA THR A 320 2.01 -4.92 11.03
C THR A 320 3.16 -3.92 11.01
N LYS A 321 2.83 -2.64 11.03
CA LYS A 321 3.80 -1.54 11.11
C LYS A 321 4.65 -1.53 12.39
N PHE A 322 4.39 -2.42 13.32
CA PHE A 322 5.06 -2.49 14.62
C PHE A 322 6.11 -3.60 14.71
N VAL A 323 6.26 -4.39 13.65
CA VAL A 323 7.21 -5.51 13.62
C VAL A 323 8.35 -5.20 12.68
N GLU A 324 9.57 -5.45 13.13
CA GLU A 324 10.78 -5.24 12.35
C GLU A 324 10.78 -6.09 11.08
N GLN A 325 11.07 -5.45 9.97
CA GLN A 325 10.98 -6.07 8.66
C GLN A 325 12.17 -6.94 8.30
N PHE A 326 13.30 -6.64 8.92
CA PHE A 326 14.56 -7.33 8.63
C PHE A 326 14.70 -8.64 9.40
N TRP A 327 13.81 -8.86 10.36
CA TRP A 327 13.83 -10.07 11.14
C TRP A 327 12.96 -11.14 10.51
N ASN A 328 13.53 -12.33 10.44
CA ASN A 328 12.89 -13.50 9.86
C ASN A 328 11.86 -14.10 10.84
N HIS A 329 11.02 -13.25 11.43
CA HIS A 329 10.02 -13.67 12.38
C HIS A 329 8.65 -13.79 11.70
N GLN A 330 8.11 -14.99 11.77
CA GLN A 330 6.71 -15.26 11.50
C GLN A 330 6.09 -15.78 12.78
N GLY A 331 4.92 -15.29 13.09
CA GLY A 331 4.14 -15.76 14.23
C GLY A 331 2.70 -15.98 13.84
N PHE A 332 2.09 -16.95 14.48
CA PHE A 332 0.65 -17.17 14.40
C PHE A 332 0.06 -17.18 15.81
N ALA A 333 -1.09 -16.57 15.97
CA ALA A 333 -1.90 -16.66 17.17
C ALA A 333 -3.19 -17.40 16.83
N LEU A 334 -3.45 -18.48 17.52
CA LEU A 334 -4.74 -19.15 17.44
C LEU A 334 -5.69 -18.52 18.45
N ARG A 335 -6.69 -17.81 17.96
CA ARG A 335 -7.80 -17.35 18.77
C ARG A 335 -8.80 -18.49 18.88
N GLN A 336 -9.05 -18.94 20.11
CA GLN A 336 -10.03 -19.97 20.40
C GLN A 336 -11.24 -19.35 21.09
N PRO A 337 -12.45 -19.86 20.87
CA PRO A 337 -13.62 -19.42 21.60
C PRO A 337 -13.46 -19.74 23.09
N VAL A 338 -13.73 -18.74 23.93
CA VAL A 338 -13.71 -18.89 25.41
C VAL A 338 -15.12 -18.96 25.98
N VAL A 339 -16.12 -18.61 25.18
CA VAL A 339 -17.55 -18.73 25.50
C VAL A 339 -18.29 -19.29 24.29
N ALA A 340 -19.43 -19.90 24.53
CA ALA A 340 -20.32 -20.33 23.46
C ALA A 340 -20.97 -19.10 22.78
N THR A 341 -21.24 -19.20 21.47
CA THR A 341 -22.03 -18.20 20.74
C THR A 341 -23.39 -17.97 21.41
N GLN A 342 -23.80 -16.71 21.46
CA GLN A 342 -25.03 -16.30 22.08
C GLN A 342 -26.14 -16.11 21.04
N GLY A 343 -27.38 -16.48 21.41
CA GLY A 343 -28.54 -16.31 20.54
C GLY A 343 -28.41 -17.06 19.21
N GLU A 344 -28.67 -16.36 18.12
CA GLU A 344 -28.56 -16.88 16.75
C GLU A 344 -27.22 -16.57 16.08
N ALA A 345 -26.26 -16.04 16.84
CA ALA A 345 -24.93 -15.71 16.30
C ALA A 345 -24.19 -16.95 15.80
N ARG A 346 -23.54 -16.83 14.66
CA ARG A 346 -22.74 -17.91 14.04
C ARG A 346 -21.39 -17.40 13.61
N ASP A 347 -20.40 -18.28 13.65
CA ASP A 347 -19.07 -17.97 13.09
C ASP A 347 -19.19 -17.80 11.57
N PHE A 348 -18.62 -16.72 11.06
CA PHE A 348 -18.67 -16.40 9.63
C PHE A 348 -18.09 -17.51 8.75
N THR A 349 -17.11 -18.26 9.23
CA THR A 349 -16.51 -19.37 8.47
C THR A 349 -17.53 -20.45 8.15
N ASP A 350 -18.38 -20.80 9.12
CA ASP A 350 -19.45 -21.78 8.91
C ASP A 350 -20.55 -21.23 8.00
N VAL A 351 -20.91 -19.96 8.19
CA VAL A 351 -21.92 -19.29 7.33
C VAL A 351 -21.44 -19.20 5.89
N ALA A 352 -20.19 -18.83 5.67
CA ALA A 352 -19.60 -18.75 4.32
C ALA A 352 -19.54 -20.12 3.64
N SER A 353 -19.22 -21.18 4.39
CA SER A 353 -19.21 -22.55 3.88
C SER A 353 -20.61 -23.00 3.44
N GLU A 354 -21.62 -22.71 4.25
CA GLU A 354 -23.01 -23.03 3.94
C GLU A 354 -23.54 -22.23 2.74
N LEU A 355 -23.21 -20.94 2.66
CA LEU A 355 -23.57 -20.11 1.51
C LEU A 355 -22.94 -20.64 0.21
N ALA A 356 -21.66 -21.02 0.26
CA ALA A 356 -20.97 -21.60 -0.89
C ALA A 356 -21.66 -22.89 -1.36
N GLU A 357 -22.08 -23.74 -0.45
CA GLU A 357 -22.83 -24.97 -0.74
C GLU A 357 -24.18 -24.66 -1.39
N ARG A 358 -24.98 -23.77 -0.79
CA ARG A 358 -26.29 -23.37 -1.33
C ARG A 358 -26.22 -22.71 -2.69
N CYS A 359 -25.12 -22.02 -2.98
CA CYS A 359 -24.86 -21.41 -4.29
C CYS A 359 -24.22 -22.35 -5.30
N GLY A 360 -23.95 -23.62 -4.95
CA GLY A 360 -23.26 -24.58 -5.82
C GLY A 360 -21.79 -24.25 -6.05
N LEU A 361 -21.16 -23.49 -5.18
CA LEU A 361 -19.77 -22.99 -5.29
C LEU A 361 -18.79 -23.72 -4.35
N THR A 362 -19.17 -24.85 -3.77
CA THR A 362 -18.37 -25.60 -2.79
C THR A 362 -16.96 -25.86 -3.29
N ARG A 363 -16.84 -26.32 -4.52
CA ARG A 363 -15.54 -26.67 -5.12
C ARG A 363 -14.61 -25.47 -5.21
N GLU A 364 -15.12 -24.36 -5.74
CA GLU A 364 -14.37 -23.12 -5.92
C GLU A 364 -13.98 -22.50 -4.57
N TYR A 365 -14.90 -22.54 -3.62
CA TYR A 365 -14.71 -22.03 -2.27
C TYR A 365 -13.62 -22.80 -1.52
N VAL A 366 -13.72 -24.14 -1.48
CA VAL A 366 -12.70 -24.97 -0.81
C VAL A 366 -11.36 -24.90 -1.55
N ALA A 367 -11.37 -24.84 -2.88
CA ALA A 367 -10.14 -24.59 -3.64
C ALA A 367 -9.50 -23.23 -3.33
N ALA A 368 -10.31 -22.21 -3.01
CA ALA A 368 -9.80 -20.92 -2.56
C ALA A 368 -9.20 -21.00 -1.15
N ILE A 369 -9.81 -21.73 -0.24
CA ILE A 369 -9.25 -22.01 1.09
C ILE A 369 -7.90 -22.73 0.96
N ASN A 370 -7.82 -23.78 0.14
CA ASN A 370 -6.57 -24.53 -0.08
C ASN A 370 -5.44 -23.66 -0.63
N ARG A 371 -5.77 -22.64 -1.43
CA ARG A 371 -4.76 -21.69 -1.94
C ARG A 371 -4.22 -20.74 -0.89
N GLY A 372 -4.96 -20.47 0.19
CA GLY A 372 -4.44 -19.57 1.20
C GLY A 372 -5.42 -19.08 2.24
N VAL A 373 -5.80 -19.93 3.19
CA VAL A 373 -6.49 -19.49 4.40
C VAL A 373 -5.49 -18.85 5.37
N ALA A 374 -5.87 -17.76 6.02
CA ALA A 374 -4.97 -16.97 6.88
C ALA A 374 -3.61 -16.62 6.22
N CYS A 375 -3.60 -16.42 4.91
CA CYS A 375 -2.40 -16.21 4.10
C CYS A 375 -1.42 -17.41 4.09
N VAL A 376 -1.86 -18.60 4.46
CA VAL A 376 -1.07 -19.83 4.43
C VAL A 376 -1.67 -20.79 3.40
N PRO A 377 -0.94 -21.14 2.34
CA PRO A 377 -1.35 -22.24 1.46
C PRO A 377 -1.44 -23.55 2.25
N LEU A 378 -2.43 -24.37 1.96
CA LEU A 378 -2.59 -25.67 2.64
C LEU A 378 -1.70 -26.76 2.05
N LYS A 379 -0.73 -26.39 1.25
CA LYS A 379 0.36 -27.26 0.80
C LYS A 379 1.64 -26.49 0.55
N GLY A 380 2.74 -27.16 0.72
CA GLY A 380 4.10 -26.70 0.43
C GLY A 380 4.99 -27.84 -0.05
N PRO A 381 6.30 -27.59 -0.19
CA PRO A 381 7.25 -28.60 -0.60
C PRO A 381 7.22 -29.79 0.39
N GLY A 382 6.90 -30.96 -0.12
CA GLY A 382 6.93 -32.20 0.67
C GLY A 382 5.75 -32.43 1.63
N TRP A 383 4.77 -31.51 1.71
CA TRP A 383 3.60 -31.66 2.58
C TRP A 383 2.30 -31.13 1.97
N SER A 384 1.17 -31.69 2.38
CA SER A 384 -0.15 -31.19 2.04
C SER A 384 -1.17 -31.51 3.12
N VAL A 385 -1.96 -30.52 3.48
CA VAL A 385 -3.14 -30.62 4.34
C VAL A 385 -4.37 -30.04 3.63
N GLU A 386 -4.39 -30.12 2.30
CA GLU A 386 -5.49 -29.63 1.51
C GLU A 386 -6.79 -30.32 1.89
N LEU A 387 -7.85 -29.54 1.91
CA LEU A 387 -9.21 -29.99 2.15
C LEU A 387 -9.83 -30.55 0.85
N ASP A 388 -10.69 -31.55 0.99
CA ASP A 388 -11.43 -32.15 -0.13
C ASP A 388 -12.39 -31.13 -0.74
N THR A 389 -12.19 -30.80 -2.00
CA THR A 389 -12.98 -29.81 -2.73
C THR A 389 -14.37 -30.28 -3.12
N SER A 390 -14.70 -31.54 -2.92
CA SER A 390 -15.99 -32.13 -3.28
C SER A 390 -17.08 -31.93 -2.23
N ARG A 391 -16.73 -31.43 -1.05
CA ARG A 391 -17.64 -31.27 0.09
C ARG A 391 -17.34 -30.00 0.91
N THR A 392 -18.30 -29.57 1.69
CA THR A 392 -18.12 -28.52 2.70
C THR A 392 -17.33 -29.01 3.90
N HIS A 393 -16.72 -28.08 4.60
CA HIS A 393 -15.95 -28.32 5.81
C HIS A 393 -16.40 -27.37 6.92
N SER A 394 -16.42 -27.86 8.16
CA SER A 394 -16.65 -27.04 9.33
C SER A 394 -15.51 -26.05 9.56
N ARG A 395 -15.76 -24.97 10.29
CA ARG A 395 -14.74 -24.02 10.72
C ARG A 395 -13.58 -24.71 11.41
N ASP A 396 -13.87 -25.71 12.26
CA ASP A 396 -12.83 -26.42 13.02
C ASP A 396 -11.89 -27.20 12.08
N ALA A 397 -12.43 -27.85 11.04
CA ALA A 397 -11.63 -28.54 10.04
C ALA A 397 -10.78 -27.57 9.21
N ILE A 398 -11.36 -26.41 8.84
CA ILE A 398 -10.64 -25.37 8.07
C ILE A 398 -9.48 -24.80 8.89
N TRP A 399 -9.74 -24.43 10.14
CA TRP A 399 -8.73 -23.82 10.99
C TRP A 399 -7.70 -24.84 11.51
N ASP A 400 -8.06 -26.12 11.70
CA ASP A 400 -7.11 -27.19 11.97
C ASP A 400 -6.12 -27.38 10.81
N ALA A 401 -6.64 -27.42 9.59
CA ALA A 401 -5.80 -27.47 8.39
C ALA A 401 -4.87 -26.25 8.28
N ALA A 402 -5.37 -25.04 8.59
CA ALA A 402 -4.56 -23.83 8.60
C ALA A 402 -3.45 -23.87 9.66
N CYS A 403 -3.75 -24.38 10.87
CA CYS A 403 -2.75 -24.53 11.93
C CYS A 403 -1.66 -25.55 11.54
N LYS A 404 -2.05 -26.68 10.94
CA LYS A 404 -1.10 -27.67 10.44
C LYS A 404 -0.21 -27.11 9.34
N ALA A 405 -0.79 -26.36 8.40
CA ALA A 405 -0.06 -25.70 7.33
C ALA A 405 0.92 -24.65 7.88
N ALA A 406 0.48 -23.83 8.84
CA ALA A 406 1.34 -22.85 9.48
C ALA A 406 2.51 -23.49 10.24
N SER A 407 2.27 -24.61 10.91
CA SER A 407 3.34 -25.37 11.57
C SER A 407 4.34 -25.94 10.57
N ALA A 408 3.87 -26.51 9.47
CA ALA A 408 4.74 -27.03 8.42
C ALA A 408 5.57 -25.91 7.76
N GLU A 409 4.97 -24.73 7.50
CA GLU A 409 5.69 -23.57 6.92
C GLU A 409 6.78 -23.04 7.86
N LEU A 410 6.61 -23.13 9.19
CA LEU A 410 7.58 -22.63 10.17
C LEU A 410 8.74 -23.60 10.45
N THR A 411 8.60 -24.86 10.08
CA THR A 411 9.60 -25.91 10.35
C THR A 411 10.52 -26.19 9.16
N GLU A 412 10.28 -25.58 8.02
CA GLU A 412 11.16 -25.54 6.85
C GLU A 412 12.12 -24.34 6.89
#